data_097e683ca23553083eaf4e144c5f90dd
#
_entry.id   097e683ca23553083eaf4e144c5f90dd
#
_cell.length_a   1.000
_cell.length_b   1.000
_cell.length_c   1.000
_cell.angle_alpha   90.00
_cell.angle_beta   90.00
_cell.angle_gamma   90.00
#
_symmetry.space_group_name_H-M   'P 1'
#
loop_
_entity.id
_entity.type
_entity.pdbx_description
1 polymer ?
#
loop_
_entity_poly.entity_id
_entity_poly.type
_entity_poly.pdbx_seq_one_letter_code
_entity_poly.pdbx_strand_id
1 'polypeptide(L)'
;MKTTESRLYRIREAIQPLLLGAAHAFTFSDGPLPAWVLPYAQILIFVFLARHVWQCQRTSRAAQAGFLFGLGHFALGFYWLYISLHHFGGLAPALSVAAVLALACAMALYTALATGFAFFFTRGLRQPGGHFWGLALSAAIWALSEWLRGTLFTGFPWLNIGYAHASGFLAGWAPILGVYGVAWLAAFCAGAIALLILAHKTAQDSRAAAAVALAIVLSAVELGLS
;
A
#
# COMPACT_ATOMS: atom_id res chain seq x y z
N MET A 1 1.51 6.17 -35.69
CA MET A 1 1.78 5.04 -34.76
C MET A 1 2.40 5.47 -33.44
N LYS A 2 3.53 6.23 -33.38
CA LYS A 2 4.19 6.66 -32.12
C LYS A 2 3.30 7.43 -31.12
N THR A 3 2.32 8.21 -31.58
CA THR A 3 1.41 8.99 -30.72
C THR A 3 0.35 8.13 -30.03
N THR A 4 -0.14 7.08 -30.66
CA THR A 4 -1.16 6.17 -30.11
C THR A 4 -0.54 5.27 -29.04
N GLU A 5 0.65 4.72 -29.26
CA GLU A 5 1.38 3.91 -28.29
C GLU A 5 1.73 4.70 -27.03
N SER A 6 2.15 5.98 -27.19
CA SER A 6 2.46 6.85 -26.05
C SER A 6 1.20 7.21 -25.25
N ARG A 7 0.04 7.27 -25.89
CA ARG A 7 -1.25 7.55 -25.22
C ARG A 7 -1.74 6.31 -24.47
N LEU A 8 -1.66 5.13 -25.07
CA LEU A 8 -2.01 3.87 -24.40
C LEU A 8 -1.11 3.58 -23.20
N TYR A 9 0.19 3.86 -23.32
CA TYR A 9 1.13 3.74 -22.22
C TYR A 9 0.73 4.65 -21.04
N ARG A 10 0.44 5.93 -21.27
CA ARG A 10 0.00 6.87 -20.23
C ARG A 10 -1.33 6.46 -19.58
N ILE A 11 -2.27 5.95 -20.36
CA ILE A 11 -3.54 5.44 -19.85
C ILE A 11 -3.29 4.25 -18.93
N ARG A 12 -2.46 3.29 -19.33
CA ARG A 12 -2.09 2.13 -18.51
C ARG A 12 -1.39 2.54 -17.21
N GLU A 13 -0.45 3.48 -17.26
CA GLU A 13 0.22 4.01 -16.07
C GLU A 13 -0.73 4.67 -15.06
N ALA A 14 -1.83 5.25 -15.51
CA ALA A 14 -2.83 5.86 -14.63
C ALA A 14 -3.85 4.83 -14.12
N ILE A 15 -4.34 3.96 -14.99
CA ILE A 15 -5.40 2.99 -14.63
C ILE A 15 -4.87 1.91 -13.69
N GLN A 16 -3.65 1.42 -13.90
CA GLN A 16 -3.11 0.30 -13.10
C GLN A 16 -3.06 0.63 -11.60
N PRO A 17 -2.49 1.75 -11.10
CA PRO A 17 -2.51 2.07 -9.67
C PRO A 17 -3.93 2.24 -9.12
N LEU A 18 -4.84 2.86 -9.87
CA LEU A 18 -6.24 3.03 -9.47
C LEU A 18 -6.94 1.68 -9.25
N LEU A 19 -6.78 0.74 -10.18
CA LEU A 19 -7.36 -0.59 -10.07
C LEU A 19 -6.72 -1.41 -8.94
N LEU A 20 -5.41 -1.27 -8.74
CA LEU A 20 -4.71 -1.90 -7.61
C LEU A 20 -5.25 -1.36 -6.28
N GLY A 21 -5.46 -0.05 -6.17
CA GLY A 21 -6.06 0.56 -4.98
C GLY A 21 -7.50 0.07 -4.76
N ALA A 22 -8.30 0.03 -5.80
CA ALA A 22 -9.66 -0.52 -5.77
C ALA A 22 -9.66 -1.98 -5.29
N ALA A 23 -8.80 -2.83 -5.84
CA ALA A 23 -8.63 -4.21 -5.41
C ALA A 23 -8.15 -4.31 -3.96
N HIS A 24 -7.26 -3.40 -3.52
CA HIS A 24 -6.76 -3.35 -2.16
C HIS A 24 -7.86 -3.09 -1.12
N ALA A 25 -8.89 -2.31 -1.45
CA ALA A 25 -10.01 -2.08 -0.54
C ALA A 25 -10.72 -3.39 -0.13
N PHE A 26 -10.77 -4.37 -1.02
CA PHE A 26 -11.39 -5.67 -0.74
C PHE A 26 -10.56 -6.57 0.19
N THR A 27 -9.31 -6.23 0.48
CA THR A 27 -8.49 -7.00 1.44
C THR A 27 -8.84 -6.70 2.90
N PHE A 28 -9.78 -5.80 3.16
CA PHE A 28 -10.26 -5.40 4.48
C PHE A 28 -11.71 -5.79 4.73
N SER A 29 -12.36 -6.49 3.83
CA SER A 29 -13.80 -6.80 3.92
C SER A 29 -14.02 -8.30 4.01
N ASP A 30 -15.15 -8.68 4.61
CA ASP A 30 -15.71 -10.04 4.56
C ASP A 30 -16.34 -10.30 3.17
N GLY A 31 -15.60 -9.97 2.12
CA GLY A 31 -16.00 -10.14 0.73
C GLY A 31 -16.06 -11.61 0.30
N PRO A 32 -16.09 -11.87 -1.02
CA PRO A 32 -16.20 -13.24 -1.55
C PRO A 32 -14.97 -14.09 -1.29
N LEU A 33 -13.84 -13.49 -0.83
CA LEU A 33 -12.62 -14.22 -0.51
C LEU A 33 -12.61 -14.67 0.95
N PRO A 34 -12.16 -15.89 1.24
CA PRO A 34 -11.96 -16.35 2.62
C PRO A 34 -10.99 -15.42 3.38
N ALA A 35 -11.25 -15.17 4.66
CA ALA A 35 -10.46 -14.24 5.49
C ALA A 35 -8.96 -14.55 5.49
N TRP A 36 -8.58 -15.84 5.46
CA TRP A 36 -7.19 -16.26 5.42
C TRP A 36 -6.45 -15.87 4.12
N VAL A 37 -7.17 -15.61 3.01
CA VAL A 37 -6.59 -15.18 1.73
C VAL A 37 -6.23 -13.69 1.75
N LEU A 38 -6.97 -12.87 2.51
CA LEU A 38 -6.90 -11.40 2.45
C LEU A 38 -5.49 -10.84 2.72
N PRO A 39 -4.72 -11.31 3.73
CA PRO A 39 -3.36 -10.84 3.97
C PRO A 39 -2.41 -11.11 2.79
N TYR A 40 -2.56 -12.26 2.14
CA TYR A 40 -1.73 -12.62 0.97
C TYR A 40 -2.12 -11.79 -0.27
N ALA A 41 -3.41 -11.58 -0.49
CA ALA A 41 -3.91 -10.72 -1.55
C ALA A 41 -3.41 -9.29 -1.37
N GLN A 42 -3.41 -8.78 -0.13
CA GLN A 42 -2.89 -7.47 0.22
C GLN A 42 -1.41 -7.34 -0.13
N ILE A 43 -0.56 -8.30 0.29
CA ILE A 43 0.87 -8.31 -0.05
C ILE A 43 1.06 -8.33 -1.57
N LEU A 44 0.31 -9.18 -2.28
CA LEU A 44 0.43 -9.27 -3.74
C LEU A 44 0.12 -7.95 -4.44
N ILE A 45 -0.94 -7.26 -4.02
CA ILE A 45 -1.31 -5.94 -4.56
C ILE A 45 -0.19 -4.92 -4.28
N PHE A 46 0.36 -4.95 -3.05
CA PHE A 46 1.48 -4.08 -2.68
C PHE A 46 2.76 -4.39 -3.46
N VAL A 47 3.03 -5.65 -3.80
CA VAL A 47 4.14 -6.02 -4.70
C VAL A 47 4.02 -5.30 -6.05
N PHE A 48 2.81 -5.28 -6.63
CA PHE A 48 2.59 -4.58 -7.90
C PHE A 48 2.71 -3.05 -7.75
N LEU A 49 2.23 -2.47 -6.66
CA LEU A 49 2.41 -1.04 -6.38
C LEU A 49 3.91 -0.70 -6.19
N ALA A 50 4.63 -1.46 -5.37
CA ALA A 50 6.06 -1.27 -5.13
C ALA A 50 6.87 -1.38 -6.42
N ARG A 51 6.57 -2.40 -7.25
CA ARG A 51 7.18 -2.55 -8.59
C ARG A 51 6.89 -1.34 -9.47
N HIS A 52 5.64 -0.86 -9.51
CA HIS A 52 5.26 0.30 -10.31
C HIS A 52 6.04 1.55 -9.88
N VAL A 53 6.07 1.85 -8.57
CA VAL A 53 6.81 2.99 -8.00
C VAL A 53 8.31 2.86 -8.25
N TRP A 54 8.86 1.65 -8.15
CA TRP A 54 10.28 1.41 -8.43
C TRP A 54 10.66 1.72 -9.87
N GLN A 55 9.77 1.47 -10.82
CA GLN A 55 9.98 1.74 -12.25
C GLN A 55 9.75 3.19 -12.65
N CYS A 56 9.21 4.05 -11.76
CA CYS A 56 9.05 5.46 -12.01
C CYS A 56 10.39 6.15 -12.25
N GLN A 57 10.38 7.17 -13.12
CA GLN A 57 11.57 7.96 -13.46
C GLN A 57 11.61 9.31 -12.75
N ARG A 58 10.48 9.75 -12.16
CA ARG A 58 10.34 11.05 -11.50
C ARG A 58 9.49 10.92 -10.24
N THR A 59 9.82 11.72 -9.22
CA THR A 59 9.05 11.81 -7.97
C THR A 59 7.56 12.10 -8.21
N SER A 60 7.26 12.99 -9.15
CA SER A 60 5.86 13.33 -9.49
C SER A 60 5.07 12.14 -10.04
N ARG A 61 5.71 11.23 -10.79
CA ARG A 61 5.07 10.01 -11.27
C ARG A 61 4.83 9.00 -10.15
N ALA A 62 5.78 8.86 -9.23
CA ALA A 62 5.60 8.04 -8.04
C ALA A 62 4.47 8.57 -7.15
N ALA A 63 4.43 9.89 -6.91
CA ALA A 63 3.35 10.52 -6.16
C ALA A 63 1.98 10.38 -6.86
N GLN A 64 1.92 10.53 -8.19
CA GLN A 64 0.71 10.30 -8.96
C GLN A 64 0.21 8.86 -8.84
N ALA A 65 1.12 7.89 -8.92
CA ALA A 65 0.76 6.47 -8.74
C ALA A 65 0.19 6.21 -7.33
N GLY A 66 0.82 6.78 -6.29
CA GLY A 66 0.30 6.71 -4.92
C GLY A 66 -1.05 7.38 -4.75
N PHE A 67 -1.26 8.56 -5.37
CA PHE A 67 -2.55 9.24 -5.35
C PHE A 67 -3.65 8.39 -5.98
N LEU A 68 -3.42 7.85 -7.18
CA LEU A 68 -4.39 7.03 -7.88
C LEU A 68 -4.68 5.72 -7.13
N PHE A 69 -3.64 5.09 -6.56
CA PHE A 69 -3.82 3.94 -5.69
C PHE A 69 -4.69 4.29 -4.48
N GLY A 70 -4.34 5.36 -3.76
CA GLY A 70 -5.11 5.84 -2.61
C GLY A 70 -6.55 6.19 -2.97
N LEU A 71 -6.77 6.86 -4.11
CA LEU A 71 -8.10 7.21 -4.58
C LEU A 71 -8.97 5.96 -4.80
N GLY A 72 -8.45 4.95 -5.50
CA GLY A 72 -9.17 3.68 -5.68
C GLY A 72 -9.43 2.97 -4.36
N HIS A 73 -8.43 2.92 -3.48
CA HIS A 73 -8.50 2.29 -2.17
C HIS A 73 -9.54 2.93 -1.26
N PHE A 74 -9.47 4.25 -1.09
CA PHE A 74 -10.34 4.96 -0.18
C PHE A 74 -11.74 5.18 -0.76
N ALA A 75 -11.90 5.39 -2.07
CA ALA A 75 -13.22 5.54 -2.68
C ALA A 75 -14.09 4.29 -2.48
N LEU A 76 -13.53 3.09 -2.62
CA LEU A 76 -14.24 1.85 -2.37
C LEU A 76 -14.28 1.49 -0.88
N GLY A 77 -13.18 1.65 -0.16
CA GLY A 77 -13.09 1.29 1.25
C GLY A 77 -13.98 2.15 2.15
N PHE A 78 -14.37 3.34 1.72
CA PHE A 78 -15.31 4.22 2.43
C PHE A 78 -16.76 4.08 1.98
N TYR A 79 -17.11 3.03 1.24
CA TYR A 79 -18.50 2.79 0.81
C TYR A 79 -19.50 2.82 1.98
N TRP A 80 -19.12 2.33 3.14
CA TRP A 80 -19.95 2.37 4.35
C TRP A 80 -20.31 3.81 4.79
N LEU A 81 -19.46 4.80 4.52
CA LEU A 81 -19.77 6.21 4.79
C LEU A 81 -20.90 6.72 3.89
N TYR A 82 -20.97 6.27 2.64
CA TYR A 82 -22.11 6.58 1.79
C TYR A 82 -23.42 6.08 2.41
N ILE A 83 -23.44 4.85 2.91
CA ILE A 83 -24.59 4.29 3.60
C ILE A 83 -24.95 5.14 4.83
N SER A 84 -23.96 5.49 5.64
CA SER A 84 -24.16 6.31 6.83
C SER A 84 -24.73 7.70 6.50
N LEU A 85 -24.16 8.39 5.52
CA LEU A 85 -24.58 9.74 5.13
C LEU A 85 -25.95 9.75 4.45
N HIS A 86 -26.18 8.80 3.54
CA HIS A 86 -27.41 8.78 2.75
C HIS A 86 -28.57 8.13 3.50
N HIS A 87 -28.41 6.87 3.93
CA HIS A 87 -29.52 6.11 4.52
C HIS A 87 -29.86 6.53 5.95
N PHE A 88 -28.85 6.89 6.75
CA PHE A 88 -29.07 7.26 8.15
C PHE A 88 -29.03 8.78 8.37
N GLY A 89 -28.17 9.50 7.63
CA GLY A 89 -28.04 10.95 7.74
C GLY A 89 -28.99 11.75 6.87
N GLY A 90 -29.76 11.09 5.97
CA GLY A 90 -30.75 11.76 5.09
C GLY A 90 -30.13 12.67 4.03
N LEU A 91 -28.80 12.61 3.81
CA LEU A 91 -28.14 13.44 2.81
C LEU A 91 -28.49 12.94 1.39
N ALA A 92 -28.68 13.89 0.45
CA ALA A 92 -28.98 13.55 -0.94
C ALA A 92 -27.88 12.64 -1.54
N PRO A 93 -28.24 11.63 -2.39
CA PRO A 93 -27.27 10.66 -2.92
C PRO A 93 -26.04 11.30 -3.56
N ALA A 94 -26.26 12.33 -4.40
CA ALA A 94 -25.16 13.02 -5.07
C ALA A 94 -24.21 13.73 -4.09
N LEU A 95 -24.71 14.33 -3.02
CA LEU A 95 -23.92 14.96 -1.98
C LEU A 95 -23.16 13.93 -1.14
N SER A 96 -23.79 12.78 -0.84
CA SER A 96 -23.13 11.66 -0.14
C SER A 96 -21.96 11.10 -0.94
N VAL A 97 -22.13 10.88 -2.25
CA VAL A 97 -21.05 10.47 -3.16
C VAL A 97 -19.94 11.52 -3.21
N ALA A 98 -20.32 12.80 -3.37
CA ALA A 98 -19.32 13.89 -3.41
C ALA A 98 -18.51 13.99 -2.12
N ALA A 99 -19.15 13.84 -0.94
CA ALA A 99 -18.47 13.85 0.35
C ALA A 99 -17.49 12.68 0.50
N VAL A 100 -17.90 11.47 0.12
CA VAL A 100 -17.04 10.28 0.17
C VAL A 100 -15.84 10.43 -0.78
N LEU A 101 -16.07 10.92 -2.00
CA LEU A 101 -14.99 11.15 -2.95
C LEU A 101 -14.04 12.26 -2.51
N ALA A 102 -14.54 13.34 -1.91
CA ALA A 102 -13.72 14.41 -1.36
C ALA A 102 -12.82 13.87 -0.23
N LEU A 103 -13.37 13.07 0.68
CA LEU A 103 -12.60 12.40 1.74
C LEU A 103 -11.58 11.43 1.15
N ALA A 104 -11.96 10.61 0.16
CA ALA A 104 -11.06 9.69 -0.51
C ALA A 104 -9.88 10.43 -1.19
N CYS A 105 -10.14 11.56 -1.85
CA CYS A 105 -9.09 12.42 -2.41
C CYS A 105 -8.16 12.97 -1.32
N ALA A 106 -8.70 13.45 -0.20
CA ALA A 106 -7.90 13.95 0.92
C ALA A 106 -7.01 12.84 1.51
N MET A 107 -7.56 11.64 1.73
CA MET A 107 -6.79 10.49 2.23
C MET A 107 -5.76 9.98 1.20
N ALA A 108 -6.05 10.07 -0.09
CA ALA A 108 -5.13 9.70 -1.16
C ALA A 108 -3.88 10.61 -1.21
N LEU A 109 -3.91 11.81 -0.62
CA LEU A 109 -2.72 12.65 -0.50
C LEU A 109 -1.65 12.00 0.40
N TYR A 110 -2.04 11.28 1.45
CA TYR A 110 -1.09 10.57 2.31
C TYR A 110 -0.34 9.48 1.53
N THR A 111 -1.03 8.70 0.71
CA THR A 111 -0.39 7.67 -0.13
C THR A 111 0.43 8.28 -1.26
N ALA A 112 0.02 9.44 -1.80
CA ALA A 112 0.81 10.20 -2.76
C ALA A 112 2.14 10.69 -2.14
N LEU A 113 2.08 11.25 -0.94
CA LEU A 113 3.27 11.68 -0.20
C LEU A 113 4.16 10.49 0.15
N ALA A 114 3.58 9.37 0.62
CA ALA A 114 4.32 8.17 0.94
C ALA A 114 5.14 7.66 -0.26
N THR A 115 4.50 7.47 -1.41
CA THR A 115 5.19 6.96 -2.61
C THR A 115 6.15 7.99 -3.22
N GLY A 116 5.78 9.28 -3.18
CA GLY A 116 6.63 10.37 -3.65
C GLY A 116 7.90 10.50 -2.81
N PHE A 117 7.79 10.53 -1.49
CA PHE A 117 8.95 10.61 -0.58
C PHE A 117 9.76 9.32 -0.60
N ALA A 118 9.13 8.14 -0.63
CA ALA A 118 9.84 6.88 -0.80
C ALA A 118 10.71 6.92 -2.05
N PHE A 119 10.16 7.33 -3.20
CA PHE A 119 10.94 7.49 -4.43
C PHE A 119 12.08 8.50 -4.27
N PHE A 120 11.79 9.69 -3.73
CA PHE A 120 12.77 10.77 -3.62
C PHE A 120 13.95 10.41 -2.74
N PHE A 121 13.70 9.87 -1.54
CA PHE A 121 14.76 9.54 -0.58
C PHE A 121 15.51 8.25 -0.91
N THR A 122 14.88 7.31 -1.63
CA THR A 122 15.51 6.03 -1.93
C THR A 122 16.17 5.95 -3.31
N ARG A 123 16.03 6.96 -4.16
CA ARG A 123 16.61 6.95 -5.52
C ARG A 123 18.12 6.72 -5.53
N GLY A 124 18.87 7.25 -4.55
CA GLY A 124 20.30 7.03 -4.39
C GLY A 124 20.65 5.65 -3.84
N LEU A 125 19.70 4.94 -3.23
CA LEU A 125 19.87 3.60 -2.66
C LEU A 125 19.46 2.48 -3.64
N ARG A 126 19.14 2.80 -4.88
CA ARG A 126 18.76 1.84 -5.92
C ARG A 126 19.94 1.21 -6.64
N GLN A 127 21.12 1.29 -6.03
CA GLN A 127 22.36 0.67 -6.49
C GLN A 127 22.62 -0.62 -5.70
N PRO A 128 23.44 -1.55 -6.24
CA PRO A 128 23.89 -2.72 -5.49
C PRO A 128 24.47 -2.31 -4.12
N GLY A 129 24.10 -3.00 -3.06
CA GLY A 129 24.46 -2.65 -1.67
C GLY A 129 23.48 -1.71 -0.96
N GLY A 130 22.63 -0.98 -1.70
CA GLY A 130 21.67 -0.03 -1.13
C GLY A 130 20.23 -0.50 -1.07
N HIS A 131 19.87 -1.55 -1.81
CA HIS A 131 18.49 -1.98 -1.99
C HIS A 131 17.78 -2.33 -0.67
N PHE A 132 18.44 -3.01 0.25
CA PHE A 132 17.88 -3.34 1.57
C PHE A 132 17.46 -2.07 2.32
N TRP A 133 18.35 -1.10 2.44
CA TRP A 133 18.07 0.17 3.13
C TRP A 133 17.02 1.00 2.41
N GLY A 134 17.01 0.96 1.07
CA GLY A 134 15.97 1.58 0.25
C GLY A 134 14.59 1.00 0.54
N LEU A 135 14.46 -0.32 0.69
CA LEU A 135 13.21 -1.00 1.05
C LEU A 135 12.79 -0.66 2.47
N ALA A 136 13.71 -0.78 3.45
CA ALA A 136 13.43 -0.47 4.84
C ALA A 136 12.93 0.97 5.03
N LEU A 137 13.58 1.94 4.35
CA LEU A 137 13.18 3.34 4.36
C LEU A 137 11.84 3.56 3.65
N SER A 138 11.59 2.90 2.51
CA SER A 138 10.29 3.00 1.81
C SER A 138 9.14 2.49 2.69
N ALA A 139 9.34 1.36 3.37
CA ALA A 139 8.38 0.80 4.31
C ALA A 139 8.16 1.72 5.52
N ALA A 140 9.24 2.36 6.04
CA ALA A 140 9.13 3.32 7.13
C ALA A 140 8.35 4.58 6.73
N ILE A 141 8.59 5.11 5.53
CA ILE A 141 7.83 6.26 5.00
C ILE A 141 6.36 5.89 4.82
N TRP A 142 6.05 4.68 4.37
CA TRP A 142 4.67 4.21 4.28
C TRP A 142 4.00 4.14 5.66
N ALA A 143 4.60 3.44 6.62
CA ALA A 143 4.07 3.31 7.97
C ALA A 143 3.92 4.68 8.66
N LEU A 144 4.89 5.60 8.47
CA LEU A 144 4.80 6.98 8.95
C LEU A 144 3.61 7.72 8.34
N SER A 145 3.35 7.55 7.04
CA SER A 145 2.20 8.20 6.38
C SER A 145 0.86 7.70 6.94
N GLU A 146 0.76 6.40 7.25
CA GLU A 146 -0.42 5.83 7.90
C GLU A 146 -0.57 6.30 9.34
N TRP A 147 0.53 6.42 10.08
CA TRP A 147 0.53 6.98 11.43
C TRP A 147 0.08 8.45 11.42
N LEU A 148 0.62 9.26 10.51
CA LEU A 148 0.19 10.66 10.34
C LEU A 148 -1.30 10.75 10.01
N ARG A 149 -1.80 9.91 9.10
CA ARG A 149 -3.22 9.83 8.77
C ARG A 149 -4.07 9.41 9.97
N GLY A 150 -3.55 8.53 10.80
CA GLY A 150 -4.22 8.05 12.02
C GLY A 150 -4.18 9.01 13.21
N THR A 151 -3.39 10.11 13.14
CA THR A 151 -3.18 11.03 14.25
C THR A 151 -3.49 12.49 13.93
N LEU A 152 -3.18 12.98 12.71
CA LEU A 152 -3.43 14.36 12.32
C LEU A 152 -4.92 14.63 12.15
N PHE A 153 -5.36 15.86 12.47
CA PHE A 153 -6.76 16.32 12.34
C PHE A 153 -7.76 15.39 13.03
N THR A 154 -7.49 14.98 14.26
CA THR A 154 -8.22 13.97 15.05
C THR A 154 -7.98 12.52 14.63
N GLY A 155 -7.33 12.30 13.50
CA GLY A 155 -6.96 10.99 12.96
C GLY A 155 -8.08 10.28 12.22
N PHE A 156 -7.71 9.56 11.15
CA PHE A 156 -8.61 8.69 10.41
C PHE A 156 -7.89 7.36 10.09
N PRO A 157 -7.78 6.42 11.06
CA PRO A 157 -6.94 5.22 10.96
C PRO A 157 -7.56 4.09 10.11
N TRP A 158 -8.79 4.25 9.58
CA TRP A 158 -9.46 3.22 8.78
C TRP A 158 -8.60 2.78 7.61
N LEU A 159 -8.66 1.48 7.30
CA LEU A 159 -7.96 0.87 6.17
C LEU A 159 -6.41 0.99 6.27
N ASN A 160 -5.86 0.99 7.49
CA ASN A 160 -4.43 0.82 7.69
C ASN A 160 -4.04 -0.61 7.30
N ILE A 161 -2.94 -0.77 6.53
CA ILE A 161 -2.55 -2.08 6.01
C ILE A 161 -2.26 -3.12 7.10
N GLY A 162 -1.84 -2.68 8.29
CA GLY A 162 -1.63 -3.58 9.42
C GLY A 162 -2.90 -4.31 9.86
N TYR A 163 -4.08 -3.71 9.69
CA TYR A 163 -5.35 -4.38 10.05
C TYR A 163 -5.69 -5.56 9.13
N ALA A 164 -5.25 -5.56 7.87
CA ALA A 164 -5.44 -6.70 6.97
C ALA A 164 -4.69 -7.95 7.45
N HIS A 165 -3.73 -7.79 8.36
CA HIS A 165 -2.94 -8.87 8.95
C HIS A 165 -3.40 -9.28 10.36
N ALA A 166 -4.53 -8.80 10.87
CA ALA A 166 -5.04 -9.12 12.21
C ALA A 166 -5.22 -10.64 12.44
N SER A 167 -5.51 -11.40 11.39
CA SER A 167 -5.60 -12.86 11.38
C SER A 167 -4.62 -13.50 10.38
N GLY A 168 -3.63 -12.74 9.90
CA GLY A 168 -2.68 -13.16 8.88
C GLY A 168 -1.34 -13.63 9.46
N PHE A 169 -0.44 -13.95 8.55
CA PHE A 169 0.91 -14.44 8.88
C PHE A 169 1.82 -13.41 9.59
N LEU A 170 1.41 -12.13 9.69
CA LEU A 170 2.11 -11.11 10.48
C LEU A 170 1.41 -10.80 11.81
N ALA A 171 0.30 -11.49 12.13
CA ALA A 171 -0.51 -11.22 13.33
C ALA A 171 0.31 -11.34 14.64
N GLY A 172 1.24 -12.30 14.72
CA GLY A 172 2.10 -12.51 15.89
C GLY A 172 2.96 -11.29 16.26
N TRP A 173 3.22 -10.37 15.33
CA TRP A 173 3.94 -9.14 15.60
C TRP A 173 3.06 -8.01 16.18
N ALA A 174 1.73 -8.12 16.08
CA ALA A 174 0.83 -7.05 16.49
C ALA A 174 0.94 -6.66 17.98
N PRO A 175 1.07 -7.62 18.94
CA PRO A 175 1.24 -7.26 20.35
C PRO A 175 2.54 -6.51 20.66
N ILE A 176 3.58 -6.68 19.83
CA ILE A 176 4.92 -6.10 20.04
C ILE A 176 5.05 -4.75 19.34
N LEU A 177 4.63 -4.67 18.07
CA LEU A 177 4.90 -3.53 17.19
C LEU A 177 3.67 -2.66 16.93
N GLY A 178 2.49 -3.10 17.34
CA GLY A 178 1.23 -2.44 17.02
C GLY A 178 0.93 -2.45 15.51
N VAL A 179 -0.19 -1.84 15.13
CA VAL A 179 -0.68 -1.83 13.75
C VAL A 179 0.28 -1.17 12.77
N TYR A 180 0.97 -0.12 13.17
CA TYR A 180 1.91 0.62 12.30
C TYR A 180 3.22 -0.15 12.09
N GLY A 181 3.67 -0.91 13.09
CA GLY A 181 4.81 -1.80 12.92
C GLY A 181 4.49 -2.98 12.00
N VAL A 182 3.29 -3.56 12.12
CA VAL A 182 2.80 -4.58 11.18
C VAL A 182 2.67 -3.99 9.76
N ALA A 183 2.21 -2.75 9.63
CA ALA A 183 2.18 -2.05 8.35
C ALA A 183 3.59 -1.91 7.72
N TRP A 184 4.59 -1.57 8.54
CA TRP A 184 5.98 -1.53 8.09
C TRP A 184 6.45 -2.90 7.59
N LEU A 185 6.20 -3.98 8.36
CA LEU A 185 6.58 -5.33 7.99
C LEU A 185 5.91 -5.77 6.67
N ALA A 186 4.61 -5.50 6.51
CA ALA A 186 3.87 -5.82 5.29
C ALA A 186 4.43 -5.08 4.07
N ALA A 187 4.68 -3.78 4.19
CA ALA A 187 5.26 -2.98 3.11
C ALA A 187 6.69 -3.44 2.76
N PHE A 188 7.50 -3.80 3.77
CA PHE A 188 8.85 -4.33 3.57
C PHE A 188 8.83 -5.67 2.84
N CYS A 189 8.00 -6.63 3.28
CA CYS A 189 7.85 -7.94 2.63
C CYS A 189 7.41 -7.80 1.16
N ALA A 190 6.41 -6.95 0.90
CA ALA A 190 5.95 -6.70 -0.46
C ALA A 190 7.05 -6.07 -1.33
N GLY A 191 7.79 -5.10 -0.79
CA GLY A 191 8.92 -4.49 -1.48
C GLY A 191 10.04 -5.48 -1.78
N ALA A 192 10.37 -6.38 -0.85
CA ALA A 192 11.36 -7.43 -1.03
C ALA A 192 10.98 -8.40 -2.16
N ILE A 193 9.72 -8.82 -2.20
CA ILE A 193 9.19 -9.67 -3.29
C ILE A 193 9.24 -8.91 -4.63
N ALA A 194 8.83 -7.64 -4.65
CA ALA A 194 8.89 -6.82 -5.87
C ALA A 194 10.32 -6.70 -6.39
N LEU A 195 11.30 -6.51 -5.50
CA LEU A 195 12.72 -6.44 -5.85
C LEU A 195 13.22 -7.77 -6.42
N LEU A 196 12.84 -8.91 -5.85
CA LEU A 196 13.17 -10.24 -6.39
C LEU A 196 12.67 -10.42 -7.82
N ILE A 197 11.43 -9.99 -8.10
CA ILE A 197 10.83 -10.07 -9.43
C ILE A 197 11.57 -9.17 -10.44
N LEU A 198 12.04 -7.99 -9.99
CA LEU A 198 12.75 -7.03 -10.84
C LEU A 198 14.23 -7.40 -11.03
N ALA A 199 14.83 -8.10 -10.06
CA ALA A 199 16.27 -8.26 -9.93
C ALA A 199 16.81 -9.54 -10.58
N HIS A 200 16.39 -9.87 -11.81
CA HIS A 200 17.07 -10.96 -12.54
C HIS A 200 18.61 -10.77 -12.69
N LYS A 201 19.17 -9.61 -12.31
CA LYS A 201 20.59 -9.26 -12.50
C LYS A 201 21.35 -8.77 -11.26
N THR A 202 20.72 -8.55 -10.10
CA THR A 202 21.38 -8.07 -8.87
C THR A 202 21.09 -9.00 -7.69
N ALA A 203 21.65 -10.20 -7.76
CA ALA A 203 21.21 -11.34 -6.97
C ALA A 203 21.44 -11.23 -5.44
N GLN A 204 22.45 -10.49 -4.96
CA GLN A 204 22.86 -10.58 -3.56
C GLN A 204 21.94 -9.77 -2.61
N ASP A 205 21.69 -8.50 -2.93
CA ASP A 205 20.85 -7.63 -2.07
C ASP A 205 19.39 -8.05 -2.05
N SER A 206 18.87 -8.54 -3.19
CA SER A 206 17.51 -9.05 -3.27
C SER A 206 17.33 -10.34 -2.46
N ARG A 207 18.36 -11.20 -2.43
CA ARG A 207 18.37 -12.40 -1.58
C ARG A 207 18.42 -12.07 -0.10
N ALA A 208 19.22 -11.07 0.31
CA ALA A 208 19.27 -10.61 1.69
C ALA A 208 17.91 -10.04 2.14
N ALA A 209 17.28 -9.18 1.33
CA ALA A 209 15.95 -8.64 1.64
C ALA A 209 14.89 -9.74 1.73
N ALA A 210 14.93 -10.74 0.84
CA ALA A 210 14.03 -11.88 0.87
C ALA A 210 14.25 -12.79 2.09
N ALA A 211 15.51 -13.02 2.47
CA ALA A 211 15.83 -13.81 3.68
C ALA A 211 15.31 -13.12 4.94
N VAL A 212 15.45 -11.79 5.04
CA VAL A 212 14.88 -11.01 6.15
C VAL A 212 13.37 -11.06 6.14
N ALA A 213 12.72 -10.88 4.98
CA ALA A 213 11.26 -10.99 4.88
C ALA A 213 10.76 -12.40 5.29
N LEU A 214 11.47 -13.45 4.89
CA LEU A 214 11.15 -14.82 5.31
C LEU A 214 11.32 -15.00 6.82
N ALA A 215 12.42 -14.50 7.41
CA ALA A 215 12.65 -14.55 8.84
C ALA A 215 11.55 -13.82 9.64
N ILE A 216 11.08 -12.66 9.15
CA ILE A 216 9.94 -11.91 9.73
C ILE A 216 8.69 -12.79 9.74
N VAL A 217 8.38 -13.48 8.65
CA VAL A 217 7.19 -14.34 8.55
C VAL A 217 7.30 -15.55 9.49
N LEU A 218 8.45 -16.21 9.51
CA LEU A 218 8.66 -17.38 10.37
C LEU A 218 8.59 -17.03 11.86
N SER A 219 9.22 -15.94 12.28
CA SER A 219 9.16 -15.50 13.69
C SER A 219 7.76 -15.01 14.09
N ALA A 220 6.95 -14.48 13.17
CA ALA A 220 5.55 -14.15 13.44
C ALA A 220 4.71 -15.40 13.74
N VAL A 221 4.98 -16.50 13.05
CA VAL A 221 4.29 -17.79 13.30
C VAL A 221 4.66 -18.32 14.68
N GLU A 222 5.93 -18.28 15.09
CA GLU A 222 6.38 -18.68 16.43
C GLU A 222 5.73 -17.83 17.53
N LEU A 223 5.66 -16.51 17.36
CA LEU A 223 5.02 -15.59 18.29
C LEU A 223 3.50 -15.78 18.38
N GLY A 224 2.86 -16.22 17.30
CA GLY A 224 1.42 -16.48 17.27
C GLY A 224 1.03 -17.84 17.85
N LEU A 225 2.00 -18.75 18.07
CA LEU A 225 1.80 -20.07 18.68
C LEU A 225 2.10 -20.09 20.19
N SER A 226 2.68 -19.01 20.73
CA SER A 226 2.99 -18.82 22.15
C SER A 226 1.89 -18.02 22.85
#